data_fa08f4119d8d70c9ced704cf0f5c28f6
#
_entry.id   fa08f4119d8d70c9ced704cf0f5c28f6
#
_cell.length_a   1.000
_cell.length_b   1.000
_cell.length_c   1.000
_cell.angle_alpha   90.00
_cell.angle_beta   90.00
_cell.angle_gamma   90.00
#
_symmetry.space_group_name_H-M   'P 1'
#
loop_
_entity.id
_entity.type
_entity.pdbx_description
1 polymer ?
#
loop_
_entity_poly.entity_id
_entity_poly.type
_entity_poly.pdbx_seq_one_letter_code
_entity_poly.pdbx_strand_id
1 'polypeptide(L)'
;METLLEPGLQAGLGTREVDSSHSDLGESEFPAPGLYLRDELSSIDHQTPIVETAVESAQPARAASLAQRSLRCASEDDTQALAGRLALSPALAHATLTLHGDLGAGKTTFVRHLLRALGVSGRIKSPTYAVVEPHRAPPAPAWPAGLSVSHFDFYRFSDPREWEDAGFREIFADPGLKLVEWPEKAQGLMPAPDFSLELALQEDESRIVTLKAHSPTGLRLLEDIAP
;
A
#
# COMPACT_ATOMS: atom_id res chain seq x y z
N MET A 1 13.84 15.46 63.59
CA MET A 1 15.01 16.36 63.43
C MET A 1 15.12 16.59 61.96
N GLU A 2 14.51 17.64 61.61
CA GLU A 2 15.03 18.96 61.18
C GLU A 2 15.51 18.89 59.76
N THR A 3 14.83 19.49 58.84
CA THR A 3 14.54 20.90 58.60
C THR A 3 15.34 21.47 57.44
N LEU A 4 14.61 21.97 56.45
CA LEU A 4 14.83 23.23 55.73
C LEU A 4 15.97 23.23 54.68
N LEU A 5 15.85 23.85 53.51
CA LEU A 5 15.22 25.06 53.05
C LEU A 5 15.34 25.12 51.50
N GLU A 6 14.31 25.60 50.82
CA GLU A 6 14.42 26.37 49.59
C GLU A 6 14.99 27.78 49.89
N PRO A 7 15.48 28.57 48.90
CA PRO A 7 14.69 29.24 47.88
C PRO A 7 15.44 29.44 46.54
N GLY A 8 14.88 29.49 45.36
CA GLY A 8 14.17 30.65 44.79
C GLY A 8 15.11 31.55 43.97
N LEU A 9 14.92 31.64 42.67
CA LEU A 9 15.14 32.91 41.94
C LEU A 9 14.30 32.99 40.66
N GLN A 10 13.56 34.11 40.61
CA GLN A 10 12.72 34.58 39.50
C GLN A 10 13.56 35.33 38.42
N ALA A 11 12.89 35.48 37.29
CA ALA A 11 12.85 36.65 36.41
C ALA A 11 13.68 36.64 35.13
N GLY A 12 12.98 36.94 34.05
CA GLY A 12 13.54 37.43 32.78
C GLY A 12 12.54 37.39 31.63
N LEU A 13 11.43 38.18 31.71
CA LEU A 13 10.63 38.56 30.55
C LEU A 13 11.44 39.43 29.63
N GLY A 14 11.56 39.05 28.37
CA GLY A 14 12.12 39.87 27.29
C GLY A 14 11.18 39.81 26.08
N THR A 15 10.24 40.74 26.05
CA THR A 15 9.48 41.10 24.84
C THR A 15 10.42 41.80 23.83
N ARG A 16 10.47 41.28 22.60
CA ARG A 16 11.00 42.04 21.46
C ARG A 16 9.87 42.24 20.45
N GLU A 17 9.52 43.52 20.32
CA GLU A 17 8.76 44.07 19.21
C GLU A 17 9.51 43.82 17.90
N VAL A 18 8.77 43.44 16.88
CA VAL A 18 9.23 43.39 15.49
C VAL A 18 8.63 44.58 14.76
N ASP A 19 9.52 45.43 14.38
CA ASP A 19 9.31 46.60 13.55
C ASP A 19 8.90 46.20 12.13
N SER A 20 7.87 46.86 11.64
CA SER A 20 7.35 46.78 10.29
C SER A 20 8.04 47.81 9.40
N SER A 21 8.87 47.38 8.47
CA SER A 21 9.26 48.23 7.37
C SER A 21 8.96 47.57 6.02
N HIS A 22 8.07 48.27 5.32
CA HIS A 22 7.77 48.09 3.89
C HIS A 22 9.04 48.20 3.03
N SER A 23 9.11 47.29 2.03
CA SER A 23 9.77 47.64 0.75
C SER A 23 9.10 46.87 -0.37
N ASP A 24 8.37 47.61 -1.08
CA ASP A 24 7.91 47.63 -2.46
C ASP A 24 8.99 47.13 -3.45
N LEU A 25 8.70 46.15 -4.28
CA LEU A 25 9.32 45.90 -5.60
C LEU A 25 8.51 44.90 -6.43
N GLY A 26 7.87 45.42 -7.45
CA GLY A 26 8.04 44.99 -8.83
C GLY A 26 6.95 44.05 -9.35
N GLU A 27 5.87 44.63 -9.84
CA GLU A 27 5.00 44.01 -10.83
C GLU A 27 5.77 43.70 -12.12
N SER A 28 5.91 42.43 -12.49
CA SER A 28 6.31 42.05 -13.84
C SER A 28 5.06 41.69 -14.66
N GLU A 29 4.77 42.59 -15.60
CA GLU A 29 3.74 42.41 -16.61
C GLU A 29 3.94 41.15 -17.47
N PHE A 30 2.92 40.34 -17.57
CA PHE A 30 2.81 39.32 -18.62
C PHE A 30 2.09 39.93 -19.83
N PRO A 31 2.62 39.80 -21.04
CA PRO A 31 1.96 40.31 -22.23
C PRO A 31 0.77 39.44 -22.63
N ALA A 32 -0.30 40.10 -23.05
CA ALA A 32 -1.53 39.52 -23.62
C ALA A 32 -1.24 38.72 -24.89
N PRO A 33 -2.04 37.69 -25.21
CA PRO A 33 -1.88 36.91 -26.42
C PRO A 33 -2.38 37.72 -27.65
N GLY A 34 -1.41 38.03 -28.52
CA GLY A 34 -1.65 38.71 -29.80
C GLY A 34 -2.27 37.77 -30.82
N LEU A 35 -3.28 38.34 -31.52
CA LEU A 35 -3.88 37.79 -32.74
C LEU A 35 -2.80 37.48 -33.79
N TYR A 36 -2.79 36.25 -34.30
CA TYR A 36 -2.22 35.96 -35.61
C TYR A 36 -3.27 35.50 -36.59
N LEU A 37 -3.25 36.21 -37.69
CA LEU A 37 -4.04 36.25 -38.89
C LEU A 37 -4.45 34.88 -39.45
N ARG A 38 -5.72 34.86 -39.89
CA ARG A 38 -6.20 33.97 -40.95
C ARG A 38 -5.48 34.37 -42.25
N ASP A 39 -4.94 33.36 -42.92
CA ASP A 39 -5.07 33.12 -44.36
C ASP A 39 -4.04 32.06 -44.73
N GLU A 40 -4.52 30.93 -45.15
CA GLU A 40 -4.10 30.03 -46.22
C GLU A 40 -4.66 28.62 -46.01
N LEU A 41 -5.97 28.52 -46.31
CA LEU A 41 -6.59 27.21 -46.55
C LEU A 41 -6.95 27.16 -48.02
N SER A 42 -6.10 26.56 -48.84
CA SER A 42 -6.57 25.89 -50.06
C SER A 42 -5.58 24.81 -50.46
N SER A 43 -6.14 23.62 -50.69
CA SER A 43 -5.54 22.45 -51.34
C SER A 43 -4.83 21.45 -50.41
N ILE A 44 -5.62 20.61 -49.70
CA ILE A 44 -5.22 19.22 -49.48
C ILE A 44 -6.39 18.32 -49.86
N ASP A 45 -6.10 17.48 -50.80
CA ASP A 45 -6.96 16.51 -51.49
C ASP A 45 -7.48 15.44 -50.52
N HIS A 46 -8.77 15.16 -50.61
CA HIS A 46 -9.44 14.08 -49.89
C HIS A 46 -9.10 12.76 -50.56
N GLN A 47 -8.27 11.90 -49.91
CA GLN A 47 -8.39 10.44 -49.95
C GLN A 47 -7.15 9.77 -49.30
N THR A 48 -7.17 9.67 -47.99
CA THR A 48 -6.42 8.62 -47.30
C THR A 48 -7.36 8.02 -46.26
N PRO A 49 -7.66 6.73 -46.29
CA PRO A 49 -8.47 6.12 -45.24
C PRO A 49 -7.68 6.18 -43.92
N ILE A 50 -8.27 6.80 -42.91
CA ILE A 50 -7.80 6.73 -41.53
C ILE A 50 -7.95 5.27 -41.14
N VAL A 51 -6.85 4.53 -41.14
CA VAL A 51 -6.76 3.25 -40.45
C VAL A 51 -6.79 3.57 -38.98
N GLU A 52 -7.97 3.48 -38.40
CA GLU A 52 -8.19 3.48 -36.95
C GLU A 52 -7.54 2.21 -36.38
N THR A 53 -6.24 2.30 -36.11
CA THR A 53 -5.58 1.30 -35.28
C THR A 53 -6.20 1.42 -33.91
N ALA A 54 -7.12 0.51 -33.60
CA ALA A 54 -7.57 0.27 -32.25
C ALA A 54 -6.29 0.05 -31.40
N VAL A 55 -5.96 1.05 -30.61
CA VAL A 55 -5.02 0.88 -29.51
C VAL A 55 -5.75 0.01 -28.50
N GLU A 56 -5.64 -1.30 -28.70
CA GLU A 56 -5.98 -2.28 -27.70
C GLU A 56 -5.16 -1.90 -26.47
N SER A 57 -5.86 -1.36 -25.47
CA SER A 57 -5.27 -1.02 -24.17
C SER A 57 -4.69 -2.31 -23.62
N ALA A 58 -3.40 -2.51 -23.85
CA ALA A 58 -2.65 -3.57 -23.22
C ALA A 58 -2.75 -3.37 -21.71
N GLN A 59 -3.66 -4.11 -21.08
CA GLN A 59 -3.62 -4.31 -19.65
C GLN A 59 -2.20 -4.80 -19.33
N PRO A 60 -1.48 -4.16 -18.38
CA PRO A 60 -0.14 -4.62 -18.03
C PRO A 60 -0.25 -6.08 -17.67
N ALA A 61 0.54 -6.90 -18.33
CA ALA A 61 0.55 -8.34 -18.16
C ALA A 61 0.72 -8.64 -16.67
N ARG A 62 -0.33 -9.21 -16.06
CA ARG A 62 -0.29 -9.73 -14.69
C ARG A 62 0.92 -10.65 -14.65
N ALA A 63 1.93 -10.33 -13.83
CA ALA A 63 3.15 -11.15 -13.75
C ALA A 63 2.76 -12.61 -13.58
N ALA A 64 3.22 -13.46 -14.48
CA ALA A 64 2.88 -14.89 -14.45
C ALA A 64 3.34 -15.46 -13.10
N SER A 65 2.45 -16.18 -12.41
CA SER A 65 2.82 -16.84 -11.16
C SER A 65 3.75 -18.00 -11.44
N LEU A 66 4.77 -18.20 -10.61
CA LEU A 66 5.69 -19.33 -10.66
C LEU A 66 5.01 -20.63 -10.24
N ALA A 67 4.09 -20.56 -9.28
CA ALA A 67 3.25 -21.65 -8.80
C ALA A 67 1.97 -21.08 -8.17
N GLN A 68 0.92 -21.90 -8.14
CA GLN A 68 -0.33 -21.53 -7.48
C GLN A 68 -1.01 -22.75 -6.84
N ARG A 69 -1.85 -22.47 -5.85
CA ARG A 69 -2.70 -23.45 -5.18
C ARG A 69 -4.03 -22.80 -4.80
N SER A 70 -5.14 -23.51 -4.95
CA SER A 70 -6.44 -23.06 -4.48
C SER A 70 -6.92 -23.93 -3.32
N LEU A 71 -7.48 -23.29 -2.31
CA LEU A 71 -8.02 -23.90 -1.10
C LEU A 71 -9.44 -23.40 -0.88
N ARG A 72 -10.30 -24.27 -0.37
CA ARG A 72 -11.64 -23.87 0.07
C ARG A 72 -11.62 -23.65 1.57
N CYS A 73 -11.97 -22.45 1.99
CA CYS A 73 -12.23 -22.09 3.38
C CYS A 73 -13.75 -22.08 3.57
N ALA A 74 -14.30 -23.10 4.20
CA ALA A 74 -15.74 -23.24 4.42
C ALA A 74 -16.22 -22.30 5.54
N SER A 75 -15.31 -21.87 6.43
CA SER A 75 -15.59 -21.01 7.59
C SER A 75 -14.50 -19.95 7.80
N GLU A 76 -14.75 -19.05 8.74
CA GLU A 76 -13.72 -18.10 9.19
C GLU A 76 -12.57 -18.83 9.92
N ASP A 77 -12.86 -19.95 10.62
CA ASP A 77 -11.84 -20.77 11.29
C ASP A 77 -10.85 -21.38 10.28
N ASP A 78 -11.31 -21.77 9.09
CA ASP A 78 -10.40 -22.26 8.02
C ASP A 78 -9.49 -21.12 7.52
N THR A 79 -10.04 -19.92 7.41
CA THR A 79 -9.27 -18.72 7.05
C THR A 79 -8.21 -18.39 8.13
N GLN A 80 -8.61 -18.51 9.39
CA GLN A 80 -7.70 -18.35 10.53
C GLN A 80 -6.61 -19.42 10.54
N ALA A 81 -6.95 -20.67 10.28
CA ALA A 81 -5.99 -21.77 10.21
C ALA A 81 -4.98 -21.57 9.06
N LEU A 82 -5.45 -21.10 7.90
CA LEU A 82 -4.58 -20.77 6.77
C LEU A 82 -3.60 -19.64 7.14
N ALA A 83 -4.10 -18.55 7.74
CA ALA A 83 -3.30 -17.43 8.20
C ALA A 83 -2.29 -17.87 9.28
N GLY A 84 -2.70 -18.76 10.20
CA GLY A 84 -1.84 -19.32 11.23
C GLY A 84 -0.67 -20.14 10.66
N ARG A 85 -0.93 -20.95 9.62
CA ARG A 85 0.13 -21.70 8.92
C ARG A 85 1.11 -20.75 8.24
N LEU A 86 0.60 -19.74 7.54
CA LEU A 86 1.44 -18.74 6.88
C LEU A 86 2.32 -18.00 7.90
N ALA A 87 1.80 -17.69 9.09
CA ALA A 87 2.53 -17.00 10.15
C ALA A 87 3.75 -17.78 10.68
N LEU A 88 3.85 -19.07 10.43
CA LEU A 88 5.00 -19.90 10.83
C LEU A 88 6.18 -19.79 9.86
N SER A 89 5.97 -19.27 8.66
CA SER A 89 7.00 -19.18 7.62
C SER A 89 8.01 -18.06 7.92
N PRO A 90 9.31 -18.38 8.05
CA PRO A 90 10.36 -17.36 8.17
C PRO A 90 10.46 -16.45 6.93
N ALA A 91 9.96 -16.92 5.78
CA ALA A 91 9.99 -16.16 4.53
C ALA A 91 9.14 -14.87 4.58
N LEU A 92 8.23 -14.75 5.56
CA LEU A 92 7.46 -13.52 5.80
C LEU A 92 8.32 -12.30 6.13
N ALA A 93 9.52 -12.49 6.68
CA ALA A 93 10.35 -11.40 7.20
C ALA A 93 10.67 -10.31 6.17
N HIS A 94 10.62 -10.63 4.87
CA HIS A 94 10.94 -9.71 3.78
C HIS A 94 9.95 -9.80 2.62
N ALA A 95 8.75 -10.33 2.88
CA ALA A 95 7.78 -10.58 1.84
C ALA A 95 6.82 -9.39 1.62
N THR A 96 6.41 -9.21 0.37
CA THR A 96 5.26 -8.39 -0.01
C THR A 96 4.12 -9.31 -0.40
N LEU A 97 3.03 -9.27 0.38
CA LEU A 97 1.81 -10.03 0.14
C LEU A 97 0.70 -9.10 -0.35
N THR A 98 0.05 -9.46 -1.44
CA THR A 98 -1.12 -8.75 -1.97
C THR A 98 -2.40 -9.56 -1.75
N LEU A 99 -3.48 -8.87 -1.39
CA LEU A 99 -4.79 -9.45 -1.16
C LEU A 99 -5.80 -8.87 -2.15
N HIS A 100 -6.33 -9.73 -2.98
CA HIS A 100 -7.30 -9.40 -4.04
C HIS A 100 -8.67 -10.00 -3.73
N GLY A 101 -9.70 -9.43 -4.29
CA GLY A 101 -11.08 -9.88 -4.14
C GLY A 101 -12.03 -8.73 -3.86
N ASP A 102 -13.31 -8.98 -4.06
CA ASP A 102 -14.37 -7.99 -3.93
C ASP A 102 -14.50 -7.42 -2.52
N LEU A 103 -15.26 -6.35 -2.38
CA LEU A 103 -15.61 -5.81 -1.07
C LEU A 103 -16.38 -6.89 -0.28
N GLY A 104 -15.95 -7.14 0.96
CA GLY A 104 -16.53 -8.21 1.79
C GLY A 104 -15.95 -9.61 1.58
N ALA A 105 -15.03 -9.84 0.62
CA ALA A 105 -14.42 -11.15 0.38
C ALA A 105 -13.61 -11.70 1.56
N GLY A 106 -13.20 -10.85 2.53
CA GLY A 106 -12.49 -11.27 3.73
C GLY A 106 -11.01 -10.89 3.77
N LYS A 107 -10.53 -9.99 2.91
CA LYS A 107 -9.13 -9.54 2.88
C LYS A 107 -8.64 -9.05 4.23
N THR A 108 -9.30 -8.07 4.82
CA THR A 108 -8.96 -7.54 6.15
C THR A 108 -9.12 -8.57 7.26
N THR A 109 -10.07 -9.51 7.12
CA THR A 109 -10.24 -10.62 8.06
C THR A 109 -9.01 -11.53 8.03
N PHE A 110 -8.53 -11.90 6.84
CA PHE A 110 -7.28 -12.66 6.69
C PHE A 110 -6.08 -11.93 7.29
N VAL A 111 -5.91 -10.63 6.98
CA VAL A 111 -4.82 -9.81 7.56
C VAL A 111 -4.89 -9.80 9.08
N ARG A 112 -6.09 -9.65 9.65
CA ARG A 112 -6.29 -9.66 11.10
C ARG A 112 -5.86 -11.00 11.71
N HIS A 113 -6.24 -12.12 11.12
CA HIS A 113 -5.83 -13.44 11.59
C HIS A 113 -4.31 -13.65 11.48
N LEU A 114 -3.71 -13.22 10.37
CA LEU A 114 -2.25 -13.30 10.19
C LEU A 114 -1.51 -12.46 11.25
N LEU A 115 -1.89 -11.22 11.45
CA LEU A 115 -1.28 -10.35 12.46
C LEU A 115 -1.46 -10.91 13.87
N ARG A 116 -2.63 -11.50 14.19
CA ARG A 116 -2.86 -12.19 15.47
C ARG A 116 -1.96 -13.40 15.64
N ALA A 117 -1.81 -14.22 14.60
CA ALA A 117 -0.94 -15.39 14.62
C ALA A 117 0.54 -14.99 14.76
N LEU A 118 0.94 -13.84 14.23
CA LEU A 118 2.27 -13.25 14.43
C LEU A 118 2.46 -12.63 15.84
N GLY A 119 1.42 -12.63 16.68
CA GLY A 119 1.48 -12.10 18.05
C GLY A 119 1.20 -10.60 18.18
N VAL A 120 0.72 -9.94 17.13
CA VAL A 120 0.32 -8.53 17.21
C VAL A 120 -0.92 -8.41 18.09
N SER A 121 -0.84 -7.58 19.13
CA SER A 121 -1.93 -7.31 20.08
C SER A 121 -2.67 -6.02 19.74
N GLY A 122 -3.77 -5.73 20.46
CA GLY A 122 -4.56 -4.53 20.27
C GLY A 122 -5.59 -4.64 19.16
N ARG A 123 -6.20 -3.55 18.74
CA ARG A 123 -7.26 -3.53 17.75
C ARG A 123 -6.65 -3.43 16.34
N ILE A 124 -6.93 -4.39 15.49
CA ILE A 124 -6.52 -4.41 14.09
C ILE A 124 -7.73 -4.08 13.22
N LYS A 125 -7.65 -3.00 12.46
CA LYS A 125 -8.66 -2.55 11.50
C LYS A 125 -8.05 -2.46 10.10
N SER A 126 -8.90 -2.36 9.06
CA SER A 126 -8.43 -1.93 7.74
C SER A 126 -8.02 -0.45 7.81
N PRO A 127 -6.84 -0.08 7.30
CA PRO A 127 -6.39 1.30 7.24
C PRO A 127 -7.00 2.08 6.06
N THR A 128 -8.23 1.79 5.65
CA THR A 128 -8.90 2.39 4.48
C THR A 128 -8.87 3.94 4.47
N TYR A 129 -8.77 4.58 5.63
CA TYR A 129 -8.66 6.04 5.74
C TYR A 129 -7.22 6.53 5.93
N ALA A 130 -6.40 5.77 6.67
CA ALA A 130 -5.00 6.11 6.94
C ALA A 130 -4.07 5.63 5.83
N VAL A 131 -4.57 4.76 4.94
CA VAL A 131 -3.88 4.08 3.84
C VAL A 131 -2.84 3.07 4.30
N VAL A 132 -2.05 3.38 5.32
CA VAL A 132 -1.06 2.46 5.92
C VAL A 132 -1.17 2.48 7.44
N GLU A 133 -1.06 1.30 8.06
CA GLU A 133 -0.96 1.12 9.51
C GLU A 133 0.27 0.25 9.83
N PRO A 134 1.25 0.78 10.59
CA PRO A 134 2.39 0.01 11.02
C PRO A 134 2.04 -0.87 12.21
N HIS A 135 2.54 -2.10 12.20
CA HIS A 135 2.44 -3.06 13.30
C HIS A 135 3.82 -3.60 13.65
N ARG A 136 3.95 -4.14 14.86
CA ARG A 136 5.15 -4.82 15.30
C ARG A 136 4.79 -6.16 15.92
N ALA A 137 5.21 -7.25 15.30
CA ALA A 137 5.14 -8.56 15.92
C ALA A 137 6.31 -8.71 16.93
N PRO A 138 6.06 -9.35 18.07
CA PRO A 138 7.10 -9.57 19.10
C PRO A 138 8.23 -10.47 18.57
N PRO A 139 9.37 -10.49 19.25
CA PRO A 139 10.45 -11.44 18.95
C PRO A 139 9.97 -12.89 18.94
N ALA A 140 10.44 -13.64 17.93
CA ALA A 140 10.17 -15.07 17.75
C ALA A 140 11.43 -15.74 17.16
N PRO A 141 11.54 -17.07 17.16
CA PRO A 141 12.72 -17.75 16.61
C PRO A 141 13.05 -17.35 15.17
N ALA A 142 12.02 -17.11 14.33
CA ALA A 142 12.20 -16.71 12.94
C ALA A 142 12.61 -15.23 12.77
N TRP A 143 12.32 -14.38 13.75
CA TRP A 143 12.67 -12.94 13.77
C TRP A 143 13.02 -12.49 15.18
N PRO A 144 14.25 -12.76 15.66
CA PRO A 144 14.65 -12.49 17.05
C PRO A 144 14.54 -11.03 17.48
N ALA A 145 14.61 -10.09 16.55
CA ALA A 145 14.41 -8.66 16.82
C ALA A 145 12.94 -8.22 16.74
N GLY A 146 12.00 -9.15 16.54
CA GLY A 146 10.61 -8.87 16.17
C GLY A 146 10.48 -8.56 14.68
N LEU A 147 9.24 -8.57 14.17
CA LEU A 147 8.93 -8.34 12.76
C LEU A 147 8.16 -7.01 12.58
N SER A 148 8.70 -6.11 11.76
CA SER A 148 7.97 -4.92 11.31
C SER A 148 6.97 -5.34 10.24
N VAL A 149 5.73 -4.85 10.35
CA VAL A 149 4.68 -5.12 9.37
C VAL A 149 4.03 -3.80 8.98
N SER A 150 3.92 -3.55 7.68
CA SER A 150 3.17 -2.42 7.13
C SER A 150 1.91 -2.95 6.46
N HIS A 151 0.74 -2.60 6.97
CA HIS A 151 -0.55 -2.98 6.42
C HIS A 151 -1.11 -1.82 5.61
N PHE A 152 -1.30 -2.02 4.31
CA PHE A 152 -1.82 -1.05 3.35
C PHE A 152 -3.22 -1.43 2.90
N ASP A 153 -4.06 -0.41 2.65
CA ASP A 153 -5.36 -0.56 2.00
C ASP A 153 -5.55 0.60 1.00
N PHE A 154 -5.46 0.29 -0.30
CA PHE A 154 -5.57 1.26 -1.38
C PHE A 154 -7.01 1.43 -1.92
N TYR A 155 -8.02 0.87 -1.24
CA TYR A 155 -9.42 0.92 -1.70
C TYR A 155 -9.87 2.32 -2.16
N ARG A 156 -9.45 3.37 -1.44
CA ARG A 156 -9.83 4.75 -1.69
C ARG A 156 -8.99 5.47 -2.72
N PHE A 157 -7.90 4.87 -3.20
CA PHE A 157 -7.11 5.50 -4.24
C PHE A 157 -7.93 5.67 -5.50
N SER A 158 -7.96 6.89 -6.00
CA SER A 158 -8.59 7.30 -7.26
C SER A 158 -7.56 7.52 -8.37
N ASP A 159 -6.35 7.92 -8.00
CA ASP A 159 -5.22 8.13 -8.91
C ASP A 159 -4.00 7.34 -8.39
N PRO A 160 -3.39 6.47 -9.21
CA PRO A 160 -2.19 5.73 -8.81
C PRO A 160 -1.04 6.62 -8.32
N ARG A 161 -0.97 7.90 -8.75
CA ARG A 161 0.06 8.85 -8.31
C ARG A 161 0.01 9.17 -6.81
N GLU A 162 -1.15 8.97 -6.16
CA GLU A 162 -1.28 9.10 -4.71
C GLU A 162 -0.27 8.20 -3.97
N TRP A 163 0.13 7.08 -4.59
CA TRP A 163 1.16 6.19 -4.06
C TRP A 163 2.56 6.85 -4.03
N GLU A 164 2.92 7.62 -5.07
CA GLU A 164 4.20 8.34 -5.15
C GLU A 164 4.23 9.53 -4.19
N ASP A 165 3.15 10.31 -4.17
CA ASP A 165 3.02 11.51 -3.35
C ASP A 165 3.06 11.19 -1.85
N ALA A 166 2.58 10.01 -1.45
CA ALA A 166 2.60 9.55 -0.07
C ALA A 166 3.96 9.00 0.41
N GLY A 167 4.97 8.91 -0.47
CA GLY A 167 6.31 8.42 -0.11
C GLY A 167 6.37 6.94 0.25
N PHE A 168 5.46 6.12 -0.27
CA PHE A 168 5.41 4.70 0.07
C PHE A 168 6.59 3.90 -0.46
N ARG A 169 7.33 4.44 -1.44
CA ARG A 169 8.53 3.79 -1.99
C ARG A 169 9.55 3.44 -0.92
N GLU A 170 9.78 4.33 0.03
CA GLU A 170 10.69 4.13 1.16
C GLU A 170 10.19 3.01 2.06
N ILE A 171 8.89 2.98 2.39
CA ILE A 171 8.32 1.93 3.22
C ILE A 171 8.45 0.55 2.56
N PHE A 172 8.27 0.48 1.23
CA PHE A 172 8.45 -0.78 0.49
C PHE A 172 9.92 -1.21 0.40
N ALA A 173 10.87 -0.27 0.42
CA ALA A 173 12.30 -0.56 0.44
C ALA A 173 12.81 -1.03 1.81
N ASP A 174 12.14 -0.64 2.90
CA ASP A 174 12.49 -1.03 4.26
C ASP A 174 12.28 -2.55 4.50
N PRO A 175 13.12 -3.18 5.35
CA PRO A 175 12.88 -4.56 5.75
C PRO A 175 11.56 -4.74 6.49
N GLY A 176 10.92 -5.90 6.32
CA GLY A 176 9.68 -6.25 6.99
C GLY A 176 8.60 -6.76 6.05
N LEU A 177 7.51 -7.24 6.63
CA LEU A 177 6.34 -7.74 5.92
C LEU A 177 5.48 -6.57 5.42
N LYS A 178 5.08 -6.59 4.14
CA LYS A 178 4.09 -5.70 3.57
C LYS A 178 2.83 -6.50 3.24
N LEU A 179 1.69 -6.06 3.79
CA LEU A 179 0.37 -6.62 3.52
C LEU A 179 -0.42 -5.55 2.79
N VAL A 180 -0.90 -5.85 1.58
CA VAL A 180 -1.49 -4.85 0.69
C VAL A 180 -2.87 -5.30 0.24
N GLU A 181 -3.91 -4.62 0.69
CA GLU A 181 -5.27 -4.77 0.17
C GLU A 181 -5.48 -3.81 -1.01
N TRP A 182 -6.24 -4.24 -2.02
CA TRP A 182 -6.56 -3.47 -3.23
C TRP A 182 -5.33 -3.00 -4.02
N PRO A 183 -4.33 -3.88 -4.26
CA PRO A 183 -3.09 -3.48 -4.93
C PRO A 183 -3.29 -2.96 -6.36
N GLU A 184 -4.39 -3.33 -7.02
CA GLU A 184 -4.77 -2.86 -8.35
C GLU A 184 -4.99 -1.35 -8.42
N LYS A 185 -5.26 -0.70 -7.29
CA LYS A 185 -5.42 0.77 -7.20
C LYS A 185 -4.09 1.53 -7.28
N ALA A 186 -2.97 0.87 -6.94
CA ALA A 186 -1.61 1.40 -7.06
C ALA A 186 -0.86 0.77 -8.25
N GLN A 187 -1.59 0.31 -9.27
CA GLN A 187 -1.07 -0.44 -10.39
C GLN A 187 0.06 0.27 -11.13
N GLY A 188 1.16 -0.45 -11.36
CA GLY A 188 2.34 0.04 -12.09
C GLY A 188 3.34 0.85 -11.25
N LEU A 189 2.99 1.26 -10.04
CA LEU A 189 3.85 2.03 -9.14
C LEU A 189 4.40 1.18 -7.99
N MET A 190 3.61 0.22 -7.52
CA MET A 190 4.01 -0.68 -6.45
C MET A 190 5.01 -1.73 -6.97
N PRO A 191 6.04 -2.11 -6.17
CA PRO A 191 6.93 -3.23 -6.50
C PRO A 191 6.14 -4.54 -6.72
N ALA A 192 6.69 -5.43 -7.56
CA ALA A 192 6.08 -6.74 -7.77
C ALA A 192 5.96 -7.50 -6.42
N PRO A 193 4.81 -8.11 -6.13
CA PRO A 193 4.63 -8.86 -4.90
C PRO A 193 5.40 -10.19 -4.96
N ASP A 194 5.75 -10.71 -3.78
CA ASP A 194 6.26 -12.07 -3.64
C ASP A 194 5.14 -13.10 -3.70
N PHE A 195 3.99 -12.75 -3.14
CA PHE A 195 2.88 -13.67 -2.94
C PHE A 195 1.54 -12.94 -3.05
N SER A 196 0.57 -13.57 -3.70
CA SER A 196 -0.79 -13.03 -3.82
C SER A 196 -1.82 -14.02 -3.28
N LEU A 197 -2.81 -13.48 -2.58
CA LEU A 197 -4.01 -14.16 -2.16
C LEU A 197 -5.21 -13.58 -2.92
N GLU A 198 -5.90 -14.41 -3.69
CA GLU A 198 -7.16 -14.04 -4.33
C GLU A 198 -8.30 -14.70 -3.56
N LEU A 199 -9.16 -13.91 -2.93
CA LEU A 199 -10.29 -14.37 -2.14
C LEU A 199 -11.58 -14.17 -2.94
N ALA A 200 -12.26 -15.28 -3.23
CA ALA A 200 -13.55 -15.29 -3.92
C ALA A 200 -14.63 -15.83 -2.99
N LEU A 201 -15.60 -14.97 -2.61
CA LEU A 201 -16.77 -15.37 -1.86
C LEU A 201 -17.68 -16.23 -2.75
N GLN A 202 -18.18 -17.35 -2.22
CA GLN A 202 -19.09 -18.27 -2.90
C GLN A 202 -20.52 -18.05 -2.42
N GLU A 203 -21.50 -18.58 -3.15
CA GLU A 203 -22.94 -18.48 -2.81
C GLU A 203 -23.28 -19.11 -1.45
N ASP A 204 -22.52 -20.12 -1.03
CA ASP A 204 -22.66 -20.80 0.26
C ASP A 204 -21.84 -20.15 1.40
N GLU A 205 -21.44 -18.88 1.21
CA GLU A 205 -20.63 -18.11 2.13
C GLU A 205 -19.21 -18.66 2.38
N SER A 206 -18.83 -19.77 1.76
CA SER A 206 -17.43 -20.22 1.77
C SER A 206 -16.55 -19.31 0.91
N ARG A 207 -15.24 -19.44 1.04
CA ARG A 207 -14.28 -18.71 0.22
C ARG A 207 -13.36 -19.67 -0.51
N ILE A 208 -13.15 -19.41 -1.79
CA ILE A 208 -12.02 -20.02 -2.51
C ILE A 208 -10.86 -19.03 -2.38
N VAL A 209 -9.76 -19.49 -1.80
CA VAL A 209 -8.53 -18.72 -1.65
C VAL A 209 -7.50 -19.29 -2.61
N THR A 210 -7.15 -18.52 -3.64
CA THR A 210 -6.08 -18.88 -4.58
C THR A 210 -4.80 -18.17 -4.17
N LEU A 211 -3.80 -18.98 -3.85
CA LEU A 211 -2.46 -18.57 -3.43
C LEU A 211 -1.54 -18.61 -4.65
N LYS A 212 -0.81 -17.52 -4.93
CA LYS A 212 0.10 -17.44 -6.07
C LYS A 212 1.47 -16.95 -5.62
N ALA A 213 2.51 -17.71 -5.97
CA ALA A 213 3.90 -17.35 -5.76
C ALA A 213 4.44 -16.62 -7.01
N HIS A 214 5.09 -15.47 -6.81
CA HIS A 214 5.65 -14.66 -7.89
C HIS A 214 7.17 -14.53 -7.82
N SER A 215 7.78 -14.95 -6.71
CA SER A 215 9.22 -14.91 -6.46
C SER A 215 9.70 -16.18 -5.76
N PRO A 216 11.01 -16.39 -5.60
CA PRO A 216 11.54 -17.46 -4.76
C PRO A 216 11.07 -17.39 -3.29
N THR A 217 10.85 -16.18 -2.76
CA THR A 217 10.24 -15.98 -1.43
C THR A 217 8.80 -16.47 -1.43
N GLY A 218 8.02 -16.12 -2.45
CA GLY A 218 6.64 -16.60 -2.61
C GLY A 218 6.54 -18.12 -2.76
N LEU A 219 7.49 -18.77 -3.43
CA LEU A 219 7.53 -20.24 -3.53
C LEU A 219 7.71 -20.88 -2.15
N ARG A 220 8.63 -20.35 -1.31
CA ARG A 220 8.81 -20.82 0.07
C ARG A 220 7.55 -20.66 0.90
N LEU A 221 6.86 -19.51 0.79
CA LEU A 221 5.59 -19.29 1.46
C LEU A 221 4.54 -20.32 1.03
N LEU A 222 4.48 -20.66 -0.25
CA LEU A 222 3.54 -21.65 -0.78
C LEU A 222 3.86 -23.08 -0.30
N GLU A 223 5.13 -23.42 -0.16
CA GLU A 223 5.61 -24.70 0.38
C GLU A 223 5.30 -24.83 1.88
N ASP A 224 5.57 -23.77 2.67
CA ASP A 224 5.35 -23.76 4.12
C ASP A 224 3.86 -23.88 4.52
N ILE A 225 2.93 -23.52 3.62
CA ILE A 225 1.48 -23.67 3.82
C ILE A 225 1.01 -25.10 3.47
N ALA A 226 1.85 -25.93 2.87
CA ALA A 226 1.45 -27.30 2.53
C ALA A 226 0.95 -28.07 3.77
N PRO A 227 -0.11 -28.92 3.63
CA PRO A 227 -0.64 -29.71 4.72
C PRO A 227 0.37 -30.74 5.23
#